data_ad7ce3bf57979e7f5b3275a183790632
#
_entry.id   ad7ce3bf57979e7f5b3275a183790632
#
_cell.length_a   1.000
_cell.length_b   1.000
_cell.length_c   1.000
_cell.angle_alpha   90.00
_cell.angle_beta   90.00
_cell.angle_gamma   90.00
#
_symmetry.space_group_name_H-M   'P 1'
#
loop_
_entity.id
_entity.type
_entity.pdbx_description
1 polymer ?
#
loop_
_entity_poly.entity_id
_entity_poly.type
_entity_poly.pdbx_seq_one_letter_code
_entity_poly.pdbx_strand_id
1 'polypeptide(L)'
;MTITKFILLFIVTSISGIGAATEEYQTHRPLIASTLVGLALGDIKSGVMAGASMELVALGWMTIGASVPPDPALAGTIAAILTIIGKQNIGISISIAIPVAVAGQILQIVQKSTIDVIIMHWADKFAEKGNTAGITAMHFLTGIPSALRVAVPSLMVAYFANVSYVQIMLNKIPKPITSGLQVASGFLVVVGYAMIMQLLNIKELLPFFFIGFLATTFSNITLVGLAVLGGSLAAIYYFYFIKDDNRNTGRSRRVKTADLNSDAVNVENELNEKNESIKLNRKDLMKVFWRMQFYQLSWNYERMQNLCYCYSLIPVLKKLYKTKEDLSKALKRHMEYFNTHQFTVPVVLGVNAAMEEARANNEKIDNEMITGIKVALMGPLAGLGDPIFWGILRPMTAAIGAGIALGGNIAGPIIFFIIINIIRLIMRYYGLIISYNQGVNMITSIKDIMPKIMKTVTVLAYTVMGGLVAKWTVINVPVRLYSYRSNGKLITVTVQQQLDAIMPNMLPLCFTFFIYYLLRKKVPPVLCIIGLMILGIIGYSFGILK
;
A
#
# COMPACT_ATOMS: atom_id res chain seq x y z
N MET A 1 1.21 -9.85 32.80
CA MET A 1 0.18 -9.17 31.98
C MET A 1 -1.21 -9.55 32.49
N THR A 2 -2.15 -8.60 32.64
CA THR A 2 -3.54 -8.92 33.07
C THR A 2 -4.32 -9.59 31.93
N ILE A 3 -5.33 -10.39 32.26
CA ILE A 3 -6.20 -11.05 31.28
C ILE A 3 -6.83 -10.02 30.34
N THR A 4 -7.26 -8.86 30.87
CA THR A 4 -7.84 -7.77 30.08
C THR A 4 -6.88 -7.28 28.99
N LYS A 5 -5.59 -7.03 29.35
CA LYS A 5 -4.58 -6.61 28.37
C LYS A 5 -4.30 -7.68 27.32
N PHE A 6 -4.38 -8.97 27.70
CA PHE A 6 -4.21 -10.08 26.78
C PHE A 6 -5.36 -10.14 25.76
N ILE A 7 -6.61 -9.98 26.20
CA ILE A 7 -7.78 -9.93 25.33
C ILE A 7 -7.73 -8.71 24.41
N LEU A 8 -7.40 -7.53 24.92
CA LEU A 8 -7.27 -6.31 24.12
C LEU A 8 -6.17 -6.47 23.06
N LEU A 9 -5.03 -7.06 23.44
CA LEU A 9 -3.95 -7.33 22.50
C LEU A 9 -4.38 -8.31 21.40
N PHE A 10 -5.12 -9.39 21.75
CA PHE A 10 -5.69 -10.31 20.76
C PHE A 10 -6.59 -9.57 19.77
N ILE A 11 -7.47 -8.70 20.25
CA ILE A 11 -8.41 -7.95 19.40
C ILE A 11 -7.65 -7.02 18.44
N VAL A 12 -6.72 -6.19 18.94
CA VAL A 12 -6.02 -5.21 18.10
C VAL A 12 -5.08 -5.87 17.09
N THR A 13 -4.43 -6.98 17.47
CA THR A 13 -3.57 -7.74 16.54
C THR A 13 -4.39 -8.51 15.50
N SER A 14 -5.60 -8.99 15.85
CA SER A 14 -6.55 -9.56 14.89
C SER A 14 -7.05 -8.52 13.89
N ILE A 15 -7.38 -7.30 14.35
CA ILE A 15 -7.74 -6.17 13.47
C ILE A 15 -6.58 -5.85 12.52
N SER A 16 -5.35 -5.85 12.99
CA SER A 16 -4.17 -5.63 12.14
C SER A 16 -3.98 -6.75 11.13
N GLY A 17 -4.24 -8.01 11.50
CA GLY A 17 -4.19 -9.17 10.60
C GLY A 17 -5.26 -9.14 9.51
N ILE A 18 -6.49 -8.80 9.84
CA ILE A 18 -7.57 -8.57 8.87
C ILE A 18 -7.22 -7.37 7.98
N GLY A 19 -6.65 -6.32 8.56
CA GLY A 19 -6.16 -5.16 7.84
C GLY A 19 -5.08 -5.50 6.81
N ALA A 20 -4.20 -6.46 7.13
CA ALA A 20 -3.19 -6.96 6.21
C ALA A 20 -3.78 -7.79 5.05
N ALA A 21 -4.91 -8.44 5.27
CA ALA A 21 -5.61 -9.15 4.20
C ALA A 21 -6.40 -8.21 3.30
N THR A 22 -7.04 -7.19 3.88
CA THR A 22 -7.85 -6.24 3.11
C THR A 22 -7.03 -5.12 2.48
N GLU A 23 -5.91 -4.72 3.11
CA GLU A 23 -5.09 -3.55 2.77
C GLU A 23 -5.88 -2.23 2.61
N GLU A 24 -7.12 -2.21 3.10
CA GLU A 24 -8.07 -1.13 2.85
C GLU A 24 -7.93 0.02 3.83
N TYR A 25 -8.03 -0.31 5.13
CA TYR A 25 -8.08 0.66 6.21
C TYR A 25 -6.71 1.11 6.70
N GLN A 26 -5.64 0.45 6.22
CA GLN A 26 -4.25 0.66 6.65
C GLN A 26 -3.99 0.31 8.12
N THR A 27 -4.87 -0.45 8.78
CA THR A 27 -4.69 -0.89 10.18
C THR A 27 -3.53 -1.88 10.34
N HIS A 28 -3.05 -2.46 9.25
CA HIS A 28 -1.88 -3.32 9.19
C HIS A 28 -0.55 -2.55 9.10
N ARG A 29 -0.60 -1.25 8.77
CA ARG A 29 0.64 -0.47 8.67
C ARG A 29 1.29 -0.33 10.04
N PRO A 30 2.63 -0.44 10.13
CA PRO A 30 3.32 -0.44 11.42
C PRO A 30 2.96 0.74 12.31
N LEU A 31 2.81 1.94 11.72
CA LEU A 31 2.42 3.15 12.45
C LEU A 31 1.08 2.99 13.17
N ILE A 32 0.08 2.36 12.54
CA ILE A 32 -1.24 2.15 13.12
C ILE A 32 -1.24 0.93 14.03
N ALA A 33 -0.71 -0.22 13.56
CA ALA A 33 -0.70 -1.48 14.32
C ALA A 33 0.02 -1.32 15.67
N SER A 34 1.19 -0.67 15.69
CA SER A 34 1.95 -0.39 16.91
C SER A 34 1.21 0.56 17.85
N THR A 35 0.55 1.59 17.30
CA THR A 35 -0.25 2.53 18.10
C THR A 35 -1.42 1.81 18.77
N LEU A 36 -2.11 0.90 18.07
CA LEU A 36 -3.17 0.08 18.63
C LEU A 36 -2.66 -0.86 19.73
N VAL A 37 -1.48 -1.45 19.53
CA VAL A 37 -0.80 -2.26 20.58
C VAL A 37 -0.46 -1.40 21.80
N GLY A 38 0.09 -0.19 21.57
CA GLY A 38 0.38 0.76 22.65
C GLY A 38 -0.88 1.14 23.44
N LEU A 39 -2.00 1.35 22.76
CA LEU A 39 -3.31 1.59 23.39
C LEU A 39 -3.76 0.39 24.24
N ALA A 40 -3.67 -0.83 23.70
CA ALA A 40 -4.07 -2.06 24.39
C ALA A 40 -3.22 -2.35 25.64
N LEU A 41 -1.93 -2.03 25.60
CA LEU A 41 -0.99 -2.26 26.69
C LEU A 41 -0.92 -1.10 27.70
N GLY A 42 -1.46 0.07 27.37
CA GLY A 42 -1.48 1.26 28.23
C GLY A 42 -0.20 2.12 28.15
N ASP A 43 0.58 2.00 27.06
CA ASP A 43 1.74 2.84 26.77
C ASP A 43 1.68 3.29 25.29
N ILE A 44 0.80 4.25 25.04
CA ILE A 44 0.53 4.80 23.69
C ILE A 44 1.80 5.45 23.13
N LYS A 45 2.55 6.18 23.95
CA LYS A 45 3.74 6.91 23.51
C LYS A 45 4.80 5.97 22.94
N SER A 46 5.14 4.91 23.64
CA SER A 46 6.11 3.91 23.18
C SER A 46 5.59 3.17 21.94
N GLY A 47 4.28 2.84 21.88
CA GLY A 47 3.66 2.25 20.71
C GLY A 47 3.74 3.13 19.47
N VAL A 48 3.45 4.43 19.62
CA VAL A 48 3.53 5.43 18.53
C VAL A 48 4.97 5.59 18.03
N MET A 49 5.94 5.69 18.93
CA MET A 49 7.37 5.84 18.57
C MET A 49 7.91 4.61 17.86
N ALA A 50 7.61 3.41 18.37
CA ALA A 50 8.00 2.15 17.73
C ALA A 50 7.35 2.01 16.35
N GLY A 51 6.06 2.35 16.25
CA GLY A 51 5.32 2.34 15.01
C GLY A 51 5.86 3.32 13.98
N ALA A 52 6.20 4.54 14.37
CA ALA A 52 6.78 5.55 13.50
C ALA A 52 8.12 5.08 12.92
N SER A 53 9.00 4.58 13.77
CA SER A 53 10.32 4.11 13.34
C SER A 53 10.20 2.87 12.43
N MET A 54 9.31 1.92 12.75
CA MET A 54 9.07 0.74 11.92
C MET A 54 8.38 1.11 10.59
N GLU A 55 7.48 2.11 10.59
CA GLU A 55 6.82 2.58 9.38
C GLU A 55 7.82 3.12 8.35
N LEU A 56 8.81 3.89 8.80
CA LEU A 56 9.87 4.41 7.93
C LEU A 56 10.65 3.28 7.24
N VAL A 57 10.95 2.20 7.95
CA VAL A 57 11.58 1.00 7.37
C VAL A 57 10.65 0.31 6.38
N ALA A 58 9.36 0.25 6.70
CA ALA A 58 8.35 -0.44 5.89
C ALA A 58 7.73 0.41 4.77
N LEU A 59 8.22 1.64 4.50
CA LEU A 59 7.65 2.51 3.47
C LEU A 59 7.54 1.85 2.10
N GLY A 60 8.56 1.08 1.71
CA GLY A 60 8.60 0.35 0.45
C GLY A 60 7.95 -1.05 0.50
N TRP A 61 7.43 -1.48 1.64
CA TRP A 61 6.76 -2.78 1.75
C TRP A 61 5.36 -2.67 1.20
N MET A 62 5.19 -3.08 -0.04
CA MET A 62 3.93 -2.99 -0.76
C MET A 62 3.70 -4.21 -1.64
N THR A 63 2.45 -4.60 -1.77
CA THR A 63 1.99 -5.62 -2.71
C THR A 63 1.93 -5.02 -4.11
N ILE A 64 2.69 -5.58 -5.05
CA ILE A 64 2.66 -5.20 -6.46
C ILE A 64 2.34 -6.45 -7.26
N GLY A 65 1.20 -6.46 -7.92
CA GLY A 65 0.72 -7.67 -8.62
C GLY A 65 0.51 -8.83 -7.66
N ALA A 66 1.30 -9.90 -7.78
CA ALA A 66 1.26 -11.09 -6.92
C ALA A 66 2.40 -11.13 -5.87
N SER A 67 3.23 -10.08 -5.80
CA SER A 67 4.33 -10.01 -4.84
C SER A 67 3.81 -9.70 -3.44
N VAL A 68 4.29 -10.44 -2.45
CA VAL A 68 3.98 -10.22 -1.03
C VAL A 68 5.25 -9.73 -0.34
N PRO A 69 5.24 -8.54 0.28
CA PRO A 69 6.36 -8.04 1.08
C PRO A 69 6.43 -8.72 2.45
N PRO A 70 7.49 -8.48 3.25
CA PRO A 70 7.47 -8.81 4.67
C PRO A 70 6.22 -8.28 5.36
N ASP A 71 5.65 -9.03 6.31
CA ASP A 71 4.36 -8.70 6.93
C ASP A 71 4.44 -7.43 7.79
N PRO A 72 3.89 -6.29 7.34
CA PRO A 72 3.98 -5.05 8.08
C PRO A 72 3.15 -5.05 9.38
N ALA A 73 2.07 -5.86 9.45
CA ALA A 73 1.26 -5.98 10.65
C ALA A 73 2.06 -6.67 11.77
N LEU A 74 2.73 -7.78 11.43
CA LEU A 74 3.62 -8.45 12.39
C LEU A 74 4.80 -7.56 12.78
N ALA A 75 5.44 -6.89 11.82
CA ALA A 75 6.53 -5.98 12.12
C ALA A 75 6.13 -4.91 13.16
N GLY A 76 5.01 -4.24 12.93
CA GLY A 76 4.52 -3.20 13.82
C GLY A 76 4.12 -3.74 15.21
N THR A 77 3.31 -4.80 15.25
CA THR A 77 2.84 -5.37 16.52
C THR A 77 3.99 -5.89 17.37
N ILE A 78 4.94 -6.62 16.76
CA ILE A 78 6.10 -7.17 17.47
C ILE A 78 7.04 -6.06 17.97
N ALA A 79 7.34 -5.05 17.12
CA ALA A 79 8.17 -3.92 17.54
C ALA A 79 7.57 -3.21 18.77
N ALA A 80 6.27 -2.95 18.79
CA ALA A 80 5.59 -2.34 19.94
C ALA A 80 5.60 -3.23 21.18
N ILE A 81 5.32 -4.53 21.04
CA ILE A 81 5.33 -5.49 22.15
C ILE A 81 6.71 -5.57 22.80
N LEU A 82 7.77 -5.70 22.00
CA LEU A 82 9.15 -5.76 22.51
C LEU A 82 9.57 -4.46 23.18
N THR A 83 9.15 -3.31 22.65
CA THR A 83 9.43 -2.01 23.26
C THR A 83 8.70 -1.84 24.60
N ILE A 84 7.41 -2.20 24.67
CA ILE A 84 6.55 -1.92 25.83
C ILE A 84 6.72 -3.01 26.92
N ILE A 85 6.56 -4.29 26.54
CA ILE A 85 6.63 -5.42 27.47
C ILE A 85 8.08 -5.86 27.68
N GLY A 86 8.83 -6.02 26.57
CA GLY A 86 10.21 -6.48 26.59
C GLY A 86 11.20 -5.42 27.10
N LYS A 87 10.75 -4.16 27.30
CA LYS A 87 11.59 -3.02 27.72
C LYS A 87 12.83 -2.82 26.84
N GLN A 88 12.74 -3.22 25.57
CA GLN A 88 13.84 -3.10 24.64
C GLN A 88 13.90 -1.69 24.02
N ASN A 89 15.09 -1.28 23.61
CA ASN A 89 15.27 -0.08 22.79
C ASN A 89 14.54 -0.27 21.44
N ILE A 90 13.99 0.81 20.88
CA ILE A 90 13.21 0.80 19.62
C ILE A 90 14.03 0.19 18.48
N GLY A 91 15.33 0.54 18.35
CA GLY A 91 16.19 0.00 17.31
C GLY A 91 16.35 -1.52 17.39
N ILE A 92 16.51 -2.05 18.60
CA ILE A 92 16.59 -3.51 18.87
C ILE A 92 15.24 -4.16 18.55
N SER A 93 14.15 -3.56 19.02
CA SER A 93 12.79 -4.06 18.77
C SER A 93 12.49 -4.18 17.27
N ILE A 94 12.86 -3.18 16.47
CA ILE A 94 12.73 -3.19 15.00
C ILE A 94 13.58 -4.30 14.39
N SER A 95 14.84 -4.42 14.82
CA SER A 95 15.77 -5.41 14.28
C SER A 95 15.30 -6.84 14.50
N ILE A 96 14.62 -7.11 15.63
CA ILE A 96 14.00 -8.41 15.92
C ILE A 96 12.68 -8.58 15.16
N ALA A 97 11.90 -7.50 15.00
CA ALA A 97 10.62 -7.54 14.33
C ALA A 97 10.74 -7.83 12.80
N ILE A 98 11.84 -7.39 12.14
CA ILE A 98 12.04 -7.60 10.71
C ILE A 98 12.13 -9.08 10.34
N PRO A 99 12.97 -9.94 10.95
CA PRO A 99 12.97 -11.37 10.67
C PRO A 99 11.61 -12.05 10.95
N VAL A 100 10.89 -11.61 11.98
CA VAL A 100 9.54 -12.12 12.28
C VAL A 100 8.55 -11.71 11.18
N ALA A 101 8.67 -10.50 10.64
CA ALA A 101 7.86 -10.06 9.50
C ALA A 101 8.12 -10.88 8.23
N VAL A 102 9.39 -11.27 7.99
CA VAL A 102 9.75 -12.18 6.87
C VAL A 102 9.16 -13.58 7.08
N ALA A 103 9.20 -14.11 8.29
CA ALA A 103 8.50 -15.37 8.61
C ALA A 103 6.98 -15.23 8.40
N GLY A 104 6.39 -14.08 8.78
CA GLY A 104 5.00 -13.74 8.53
C GLY A 104 4.64 -13.68 7.04
N GLN A 105 5.54 -13.20 6.20
CA GLN A 105 5.40 -13.23 4.74
C GLN A 105 5.24 -14.67 4.22
N ILE A 106 6.07 -15.60 4.71
CA ILE A 106 5.98 -17.01 4.33
C ILE A 106 4.63 -17.60 4.76
N LEU A 107 4.21 -17.34 5.99
CA LEU A 107 2.90 -17.77 6.48
C LEU A 107 1.75 -17.19 5.65
N GLN A 108 1.86 -15.93 5.22
CA GLN A 108 0.86 -15.30 4.35
C GLN A 108 0.81 -15.97 2.97
N ILE A 109 1.94 -16.29 2.37
CA ILE A 109 2.01 -16.99 1.08
C ILE A 109 1.35 -18.37 1.22
N VAL A 110 1.70 -19.16 2.25
CA VAL A 110 1.08 -20.45 2.50
C VAL A 110 -0.43 -20.33 2.70
N GLN A 111 -0.90 -19.40 3.53
CA GLN A 111 -2.33 -19.16 3.74
C GLN A 111 -3.05 -18.87 2.42
N LYS A 112 -2.54 -17.91 1.63
CA LYS A 112 -3.17 -17.42 0.40
C LYS A 112 -3.13 -18.44 -0.75
N SER A 113 -2.13 -19.36 -0.76
CA SER A 113 -2.01 -20.41 -1.78
C SER A 113 -2.71 -21.72 -1.41
N THR A 114 -3.08 -21.92 -0.16
CA THR A 114 -3.72 -23.17 0.30
C THR A 114 -5.08 -22.92 0.93
N ILE A 115 -5.13 -22.34 2.13
CA ILE A 115 -6.37 -22.19 2.92
C ILE A 115 -7.41 -21.36 2.16
N ASP A 116 -6.99 -20.20 1.66
CA ASP A 116 -7.91 -19.27 0.97
C ASP A 116 -8.36 -19.82 -0.38
N VAL A 117 -7.54 -20.65 -1.07
CA VAL A 117 -7.92 -21.38 -2.28
C VAL A 117 -8.99 -22.43 -1.99
N ILE A 118 -8.83 -23.21 -0.92
CA ILE A 118 -9.84 -24.21 -0.50
C ILE A 118 -11.18 -23.52 -0.20
N ILE A 119 -11.16 -22.41 0.55
CA ILE A 119 -12.37 -21.64 0.87
C ILE A 119 -13.01 -21.08 -0.41
N MET A 120 -12.20 -20.62 -1.36
CA MET A 120 -12.67 -20.13 -2.66
C MET A 120 -13.37 -21.24 -3.47
N HIS A 121 -12.85 -22.46 -3.49
CA HIS A 121 -13.53 -23.60 -4.12
C HIS A 121 -14.84 -24.00 -3.42
N TRP A 122 -14.94 -23.78 -2.11
CA TRP A 122 -16.24 -23.92 -1.44
C TRP A 122 -17.23 -22.84 -1.90
N ALA A 123 -16.76 -21.60 -2.13
CA ALA A 123 -17.59 -20.54 -2.68
C ALA A 123 -18.09 -20.85 -4.11
N ASP A 124 -17.30 -21.54 -4.96
CA ASP A 124 -17.72 -21.99 -6.28
C ASP A 124 -18.96 -22.90 -6.18
N LYS A 125 -18.97 -23.87 -5.25
CA LYS A 125 -20.12 -24.75 -5.02
C LYS A 125 -21.38 -23.99 -4.60
N PHE A 126 -21.22 -22.88 -3.86
CA PHE A 126 -22.33 -22.00 -3.52
C PHE A 126 -22.80 -21.16 -4.72
N ALA A 127 -21.87 -20.71 -5.57
CA ALA A 127 -22.20 -20.00 -6.81
C ALA A 127 -23.00 -20.88 -7.78
N GLU A 128 -22.64 -22.16 -7.91
CA GLU A 128 -23.36 -23.15 -8.72
C GLU A 128 -24.82 -23.33 -8.29
N LYS A 129 -25.10 -23.18 -7.01
CA LYS A 129 -26.45 -23.29 -6.44
C LYS A 129 -27.19 -21.95 -6.38
N GLY A 130 -26.62 -20.87 -6.90
CA GLY A 130 -27.18 -19.51 -6.77
C GLY A 130 -27.24 -19.02 -5.31
N ASN A 131 -26.46 -19.60 -4.40
CA ASN A 131 -26.48 -19.28 -2.97
C ASN A 131 -25.53 -18.16 -2.60
N THR A 132 -26.04 -16.92 -2.62
CA THR A 132 -25.26 -15.71 -2.30
C THR A 132 -24.89 -15.59 -0.82
N ALA A 133 -25.66 -16.21 0.09
CA ALA A 133 -25.31 -16.24 1.52
C ALA A 133 -24.07 -17.09 1.78
N GLY A 134 -23.99 -18.27 1.12
CA GLY A 134 -22.81 -19.13 1.17
C GLY A 134 -21.55 -18.44 0.63
N ILE A 135 -21.63 -17.73 -0.52
CA ILE A 135 -20.52 -16.94 -1.06
C ILE A 135 -20.09 -15.87 -0.05
N THR A 136 -21.03 -15.17 0.55
CA THR A 136 -20.74 -14.14 1.57
C THR A 136 -20.06 -14.74 2.79
N ALA A 137 -20.53 -15.90 3.28
CA ALA A 137 -19.91 -16.60 4.40
C ALA A 137 -18.47 -17.03 4.10
N MET A 138 -18.20 -17.57 2.92
CA MET A 138 -16.85 -17.96 2.49
C MET A 138 -15.93 -16.76 2.36
N HIS A 139 -16.42 -15.62 1.85
CA HIS A 139 -15.64 -14.39 1.78
C HIS A 139 -15.14 -13.95 3.17
N PHE A 140 -16.00 -13.93 4.19
CA PHE A 140 -15.60 -13.55 5.54
C PHE A 140 -14.81 -14.63 6.29
N LEU A 141 -15.00 -15.91 5.95
CA LEU A 141 -14.25 -17.01 6.55
C LEU A 141 -12.74 -16.88 6.35
N THR A 142 -12.27 -16.32 5.21
CA THR A 142 -10.85 -16.05 4.95
C THR A 142 -10.25 -15.00 5.90
N GLY A 143 -11.08 -14.22 6.58
CA GLY A 143 -10.63 -13.27 7.61
C GLY A 143 -10.09 -13.96 8.87
N ILE A 144 -10.57 -15.15 9.21
CA ILE A 144 -10.13 -15.88 10.42
C ILE A 144 -8.65 -16.26 10.35
N PRO A 145 -8.16 -17.01 9.32
CA PRO A 145 -6.73 -17.30 9.22
C PRO A 145 -5.88 -16.03 9.11
N SER A 146 -6.38 -14.98 8.47
CA SER A 146 -5.67 -13.70 8.38
C SER A 146 -5.50 -13.01 9.75
N ALA A 147 -6.53 -13.04 10.59
CA ALA A 147 -6.47 -12.54 11.97
C ALA A 147 -5.49 -13.34 12.82
N LEU A 148 -5.60 -14.68 12.77
CA LEU A 148 -4.78 -15.57 13.58
C LEU A 148 -3.30 -15.53 13.21
N ARG A 149 -2.98 -15.32 11.93
CA ARG A 149 -1.61 -15.19 11.42
C ARG A 149 -0.82 -14.07 12.11
N VAL A 150 -1.49 -13.00 12.50
CA VAL A 150 -0.85 -11.87 13.22
C VAL A 150 -1.07 -12.01 14.73
N ALA A 151 -2.27 -12.37 15.16
CA ALA A 151 -2.60 -12.42 16.57
C ALA A 151 -1.81 -13.49 17.34
N VAL A 152 -1.71 -14.71 16.80
CA VAL A 152 -1.04 -15.81 17.50
C VAL A 152 0.45 -15.53 17.74
N PRO A 153 1.27 -15.18 16.73
CA PRO A 153 2.68 -14.84 16.97
C PRO A 153 2.84 -13.63 17.90
N SER A 154 1.98 -12.60 17.77
CA SER A 154 2.04 -11.42 18.63
C SER A 154 1.80 -11.76 20.10
N LEU A 155 0.80 -12.60 20.38
CA LEU A 155 0.53 -13.07 21.75
C LEU A 155 1.63 -13.96 22.30
N MET A 156 2.20 -14.83 21.46
CA MET A 156 3.36 -15.66 21.84
C MET A 156 4.53 -14.76 22.26
N VAL A 157 4.88 -13.77 21.44
CA VAL A 157 5.96 -12.82 21.77
C VAL A 157 5.62 -12.03 23.04
N ALA A 158 4.38 -11.58 23.22
CA ALA A 158 3.96 -10.87 24.43
C ALA A 158 4.07 -11.73 25.70
N TYR A 159 3.72 -13.00 25.57
CA TYR A 159 3.85 -13.97 26.68
C TYR A 159 5.32 -14.22 27.03
N PHE A 160 6.15 -14.54 26.05
CA PHE A 160 7.57 -14.83 26.27
C PHE A 160 8.38 -13.59 26.66
N ALA A 161 8.08 -12.41 26.10
CA ALA A 161 8.77 -11.17 26.46
C ALA A 161 8.57 -10.77 27.92
N ASN A 162 7.52 -11.27 28.56
CA ASN A 162 7.23 -11.06 29.98
C ASN A 162 7.92 -12.08 30.91
N VAL A 163 8.56 -13.11 30.34
CA VAL A 163 9.27 -14.14 31.14
C VAL A 163 10.69 -13.66 31.42
N SER A 164 11.07 -13.58 32.68
CA SER A 164 12.39 -13.08 33.14
C SER A 164 13.57 -13.77 32.46
N TYR A 165 13.45 -15.05 32.14
CA TYR A 165 14.49 -15.82 31.44
C TYR A 165 14.75 -15.29 30.02
N VAL A 166 13.67 -14.95 29.24
CA VAL A 166 13.80 -14.41 27.90
C VAL A 166 14.38 -12.99 27.91
N GLN A 167 13.99 -12.18 28.90
CA GLN A 167 14.61 -10.86 29.12
C GLN A 167 16.11 -10.99 29.42
N ILE A 168 16.51 -11.98 30.25
CA ILE A 168 17.90 -12.27 30.50
C ILE A 168 18.61 -12.70 29.21
N MET A 169 17.99 -13.53 28.38
CA MET A 169 18.57 -13.95 27.10
C MET A 169 18.71 -12.77 26.11
N LEU A 170 17.70 -11.91 26.00
CA LEU A 170 17.76 -10.71 25.15
C LEU A 170 18.88 -9.76 25.61
N ASN A 171 19.07 -9.60 26.94
CA ASN A 171 20.12 -8.78 27.50
C ASN A 171 21.53 -9.42 27.39
N LYS A 172 21.62 -10.72 27.10
CA LYS A 172 22.89 -11.41 26.79
C LYS A 172 23.35 -11.25 25.34
N ILE A 173 22.53 -10.69 24.47
CA ILE A 173 22.96 -10.41 23.09
C ILE A 173 24.18 -9.46 23.13
N PRO A 174 25.30 -9.80 22.48
CA PRO A 174 26.51 -8.99 22.54
C PRO A 174 26.26 -7.55 22.08
N LYS A 175 26.83 -6.57 22.79
CA LYS A 175 26.70 -5.13 22.46
C LYS A 175 26.98 -4.79 20.99
N PRO A 176 28.01 -5.38 20.31
CA PRO A 176 28.24 -5.11 18.89
C PRO A 176 27.03 -5.45 18.02
N ILE A 177 26.29 -6.53 18.33
CA ILE A 177 25.09 -6.91 17.59
C ILE A 177 23.96 -5.92 17.85
N THR A 178 23.64 -5.66 19.11
CA THR A 178 22.51 -4.77 19.46
C THR A 178 22.74 -3.34 18.99
N SER A 179 23.94 -2.80 19.23
CA SER A 179 24.29 -1.44 18.81
C SER A 179 24.45 -1.35 17.27
N GLY A 180 25.02 -2.37 16.63
CA GLY A 180 25.12 -2.44 15.19
C GLY A 180 23.77 -2.49 14.48
N LEU A 181 22.81 -3.24 15.05
CA LEU A 181 21.43 -3.27 14.56
C LEU A 181 20.72 -1.91 14.79
N GLN A 182 21.00 -1.24 15.90
CA GLN A 182 20.48 0.11 16.12
C GLN A 182 21.03 1.11 15.10
N VAL A 183 22.32 1.06 14.79
CA VAL A 183 22.93 1.88 13.73
C VAL A 183 22.31 1.54 12.38
N ALA A 184 22.14 0.25 12.05
CA ALA A 184 21.50 -0.18 10.82
C ALA A 184 20.08 0.38 10.67
N SER A 185 19.30 0.44 11.77
CA SER A 185 17.91 0.97 11.72
C SER A 185 17.83 2.40 11.20
N GLY A 186 18.88 3.20 11.35
CA GLY A 186 18.97 4.57 10.83
C GLY A 186 19.03 4.66 9.29
N PHE A 187 19.48 3.61 8.61
CA PHE A 187 19.61 3.60 7.15
C PHE A 187 18.85 2.44 6.45
N LEU A 188 18.18 1.56 7.16
CA LEU A 188 17.32 0.53 6.55
C LEU A 188 16.21 1.14 5.67
N VAL A 189 15.80 2.34 5.97
CA VAL A 189 14.78 3.08 5.23
C VAL A 189 15.14 3.31 3.76
N VAL A 190 16.43 3.32 3.39
CA VAL A 190 16.88 3.47 1.99
C VAL A 190 16.34 2.37 1.07
N VAL A 191 16.10 1.16 1.62
CA VAL A 191 15.50 0.08 0.84
C VAL A 191 14.08 0.45 0.40
N GLY A 192 13.29 1.05 1.30
CA GLY A 192 11.96 1.56 1.00
C GLY A 192 11.97 2.61 -0.11
N TYR A 193 12.85 3.60 -0.01
CA TYR A 193 13.00 4.63 -1.04
C TYR A 193 13.41 4.05 -2.39
N ALA A 194 14.40 3.16 -2.40
CA ALA A 194 14.86 2.51 -3.62
C ALA A 194 13.77 1.65 -4.29
N MET A 195 12.93 0.97 -3.51
CA MET A 195 11.77 0.23 -4.02
C MET A 195 10.74 1.16 -4.67
N ILE A 196 10.44 2.31 -4.05
CA ILE A 196 9.52 3.30 -4.62
C ILE A 196 10.10 3.88 -5.93
N MET A 197 11.40 4.21 -5.96
CA MET A 197 12.08 4.66 -7.18
C MET A 197 12.00 3.62 -8.29
N GLN A 198 12.16 2.34 -7.97
CA GLN A 198 12.03 1.26 -8.94
C GLN A 198 10.61 1.13 -9.49
N LEU A 199 9.59 1.33 -8.65
CA LEU A 199 8.19 1.28 -9.04
C LEU A 199 7.81 2.42 -9.99
N LEU A 200 8.23 3.65 -9.69
CA LEU A 200 7.94 4.83 -10.50
C LEU A 200 8.63 4.78 -11.87
N ASN A 201 9.90 4.38 -11.90
CA ASN A 201 10.76 4.12 -13.07
C ASN A 201 10.64 5.12 -14.26
N ILE A 202 10.27 6.37 -14.01
CA ILE A 202 10.22 7.41 -15.01
C ILE A 202 11.53 8.22 -14.93
N LYS A 203 12.53 7.79 -15.72
CA LYS A 203 13.89 8.35 -15.66
C LYS A 203 13.96 9.84 -15.96
N GLU A 204 13.09 10.31 -16.86
CA GLU A 204 12.99 11.73 -17.27
C GLU A 204 12.62 12.65 -16.10
N LEU A 205 11.93 12.13 -15.09
CA LEU A 205 11.48 12.88 -13.91
C LEU A 205 12.42 12.77 -12.72
N LEU A 206 13.53 11.99 -12.85
CA LEU A 206 14.52 11.85 -11.78
C LEU A 206 15.15 13.18 -11.31
N PRO A 207 15.32 14.23 -12.14
CA PRO A 207 15.79 15.53 -11.67
C PRO A 207 14.96 16.12 -10.52
N PHE A 208 13.67 15.85 -10.46
CA PHE A 208 12.81 16.30 -9.37
C PHE A 208 13.16 15.67 -8.01
N PHE A 209 13.70 14.46 -8.01
CA PHE A 209 14.23 13.84 -6.80
C PHE A 209 15.43 14.65 -6.26
N PHE A 210 16.36 15.05 -7.13
CA PHE A 210 17.51 15.86 -6.72
C PHE A 210 17.07 17.26 -6.25
N ILE A 211 16.05 17.87 -6.85
CA ILE A 211 15.50 19.14 -6.37
C ILE A 211 15.00 19.00 -4.93
N GLY A 212 14.22 17.95 -4.64
CA GLY A 212 13.73 17.69 -3.28
C GLY A 212 14.84 17.38 -2.29
N PHE A 213 15.84 16.60 -2.70
CA PHE A 213 17.02 16.27 -1.89
C PHE A 213 17.81 17.54 -1.54
N LEU A 214 18.17 18.36 -2.52
CA LEU A 214 18.94 19.60 -2.33
C LEU A 214 18.15 20.62 -1.50
N ALA A 215 16.85 20.80 -1.79
CA ALA A 215 16.00 21.69 -1.02
C ALA A 215 15.99 21.31 0.47
N THR A 216 15.98 20.03 0.79
CA THR A 216 15.98 19.56 2.19
C THR A 216 17.38 19.62 2.81
N THR A 217 18.41 19.31 2.05
CA THR A 217 19.81 19.26 2.51
C THR A 217 20.34 20.68 2.86
N PHE A 218 19.99 21.68 2.07
CA PHE A 218 20.49 23.05 2.22
C PHE A 218 19.49 24.03 2.88
N SER A 219 18.29 23.55 3.26
CA SER A 219 17.31 24.36 3.99
C SER A 219 16.61 23.54 5.10
N ASN A 220 16.06 24.25 6.09
CA ASN A 220 15.29 23.62 7.16
C ASN A 220 13.82 23.38 6.77
N ILE A 221 13.56 23.00 5.51
CA ILE A 221 12.20 22.75 5.02
C ILE A 221 11.51 21.65 5.82
N THR A 222 10.27 21.89 6.22
CA THR A 222 9.45 20.88 6.88
C THR A 222 8.89 19.90 5.85
N LEU A 223 8.41 18.72 6.30
CA LEU A 223 7.76 17.77 5.39
C LEU A 223 6.53 18.34 4.69
N VAL A 224 5.78 19.19 5.38
CA VAL A 224 4.64 19.90 4.79
C VAL A 224 5.13 20.87 3.73
N GLY A 225 6.17 21.64 4.01
CA GLY A 225 6.80 22.55 3.04
C GLY A 225 7.32 21.78 1.81
N LEU A 226 7.93 20.62 2.02
CA LEU A 226 8.39 19.74 0.93
C LEU A 226 7.23 19.19 0.08
N ALA A 227 6.11 18.82 0.71
CA ALA A 227 4.91 18.39 0.00
C ALA A 227 4.30 19.56 -0.82
N VAL A 228 4.29 20.78 -0.29
CA VAL A 228 3.84 21.99 -1.03
C VAL A 228 4.78 22.26 -2.20
N LEU A 229 6.10 22.20 -2.00
CA LEU A 229 7.08 22.35 -3.08
C LEU A 229 6.86 21.32 -4.20
N GLY A 230 6.74 20.06 -3.84
CA GLY A 230 6.49 18.97 -4.80
C GLY A 230 5.16 19.12 -5.52
N GLY A 231 4.10 19.54 -4.81
CA GLY A 231 2.78 19.85 -5.38
C GLY A 231 2.82 21.00 -6.37
N SER A 232 3.57 22.06 -6.04
CA SER A 232 3.76 23.21 -6.92
C SER A 232 4.51 22.83 -8.19
N LEU A 233 5.61 22.04 -8.07
CA LEU A 233 6.36 21.54 -9.22
C LEU A 233 5.51 20.59 -10.09
N ALA A 234 4.70 19.75 -9.48
CA ALA A 234 3.75 18.88 -10.19
C ALA A 234 2.70 19.69 -10.95
N ALA A 235 2.15 20.76 -10.35
CA ALA A 235 1.22 21.66 -10.99
C ALA A 235 1.86 22.39 -12.17
N ILE A 236 3.09 22.93 -12.01
CA ILE A 236 3.85 23.55 -13.08
C ILE A 236 4.06 22.56 -14.22
N TYR A 237 4.50 21.33 -13.91
CA TYR A 237 4.72 20.29 -14.91
C TYR A 237 3.42 19.96 -15.68
N TYR A 238 2.29 19.83 -14.96
CA TYR A 238 0.99 19.56 -15.58
C TYR A 238 0.56 20.68 -16.54
N PHE A 239 0.63 21.96 -16.09
CA PHE A 239 0.14 23.08 -16.89
C PHE A 239 1.00 23.37 -18.13
N TYR A 240 2.33 23.26 -18.01
CA TYR A 240 3.25 23.64 -19.07
C TYR A 240 3.58 22.49 -20.03
N PHE A 241 3.69 21.26 -19.53
CA PHE A 241 4.15 20.14 -20.37
C PHE A 241 3.05 19.17 -20.80
N ILE A 242 1.94 19.10 -20.05
CA ILE A 242 0.88 18.13 -20.32
C ILE A 242 -0.34 18.77 -20.95
N LYS A 243 -0.75 19.97 -20.50
CA LYS A 243 -1.94 20.65 -20.99
C LYS A 243 -1.75 21.20 -22.40
N ASP A 244 -0.56 21.68 -22.77
CA ASP A 244 -0.29 22.21 -24.10
C ASP A 244 -0.20 21.15 -25.20
N ASP A 245 0.18 19.93 -24.87
CA ASP A 245 0.15 18.79 -25.82
C ASP A 245 -1.26 18.49 -26.34
N ASN A 246 -2.30 18.82 -25.56
CA ASN A 246 -3.71 18.71 -25.98
C ASN A 246 -4.15 19.80 -26.98
N ARG A 247 -3.49 20.94 -27.06
CA ARG A 247 -3.83 21.99 -28.04
C ARG A 247 -3.36 21.62 -29.44
N ASN A 248 -2.24 20.88 -29.54
CA ASN A 248 -1.69 20.46 -30.84
C ASN A 248 -2.37 19.20 -31.39
N THR A 249 -2.84 18.28 -30.52
CA THR A 249 -3.55 17.05 -30.97
C THR A 249 -5.04 17.27 -31.21
N GLY A 250 -5.67 18.28 -30.58
CA GLY A 250 -7.09 18.62 -30.76
C GLY A 250 -7.43 19.20 -32.15
N ARG A 251 -6.44 19.72 -32.87
CA ARG A 251 -6.65 20.28 -34.21
C ARG A 251 -6.74 19.23 -35.30
N SER A 252 -6.23 18.02 -35.09
CA SER A 252 -6.21 16.92 -36.08
C SER A 252 -7.39 15.94 -35.99
N ARG A 253 -8.18 15.95 -34.88
CA ARG A 253 -9.28 14.98 -34.65
C ARG A 253 -10.69 15.48 -34.97
N ARG A 254 -10.85 16.73 -35.39
CA ARG A 254 -12.19 17.32 -35.69
C ARG A 254 -12.78 16.97 -37.05
N VAL A 255 -12.17 16.08 -37.83
CA VAL A 255 -12.58 15.82 -39.24
C VAL A 255 -13.23 14.44 -39.49
N LYS A 256 -13.47 13.58 -38.47
CA LYS A 256 -14.03 12.23 -38.74
C LYS A 256 -15.21 11.77 -37.87
N THR A 257 -16.01 12.66 -37.30
CA THR A 257 -17.23 12.26 -36.55
C THR A 257 -18.55 12.77 -37.16
N ALA A 258 -18.55 13.22 -38.41
CA ALA A 258 -19.75 13.76 -39.06
C ALA A 258 -20.60 12.74 -39.84
N ASP A 259 -20.13 11.51 -40.11
CA ASP A 259 -20.80 10.59 -41.06
C ASP A 259 -21.39 9.30 -40.43
N LEU A 260 -21.61 9.23 -39.11
CA LEU A 260 -22.20 8.03 -38.48
C LEU A 260 -23.57 8.24 -37.81
N ASN A 261 -24.20 9.39 -37.99
CA ASN A 261 -25.48 9.71 -37.32
C ASN A 261 -26.72 9.66 -38.21
N SER A 262 -26.67 9.13 -39.46
CA SER A 262 -27.84 9.13 -40.33
C SER A 262 -28.68 7.84 -40.35
N ASP A 263 -28.19 6.73 -39.79
CA ASP A 263 -28.91 5.44 -39.87
C ASP A 263 -29.53 4.93 -38.57
N ALA A 264 -29.51 5.72 -37.48
CA ALA A 264 -30.00 5.30 -36.18
C ALA A 264 -31.42 5.76 -35.80
N VAL A 265 -32.15 6.45 -36.72
CA VAL A 265 -33.42 7.11 -36.35
C VAL A 265 -34.69 6.33 -36.73
N ASN A 266 -34.61 5.20 -37.46
CA ASN A 266 -35.79 4.52 -37.99
C ASN A 266 -36.14 3.13 -37.39
N VAL A 267 -35.64 2.75 -36.21
CA VAL A 267 -36.01 1.46 -35.57
C VAL A 267 -36.82 1.63 -34.28
N GLU A 268 -37.27 2.82 -33.95
CA GLU A 268 -37.87 3.14 -32.64
C GLU A 268 -39.38 2.88 -32.50
N ASN A 269 -40.07 2.31 -33.49
CA ASN A 269 -41.54 2.23 -33.48
C ASN A 269 -42.21 0.85 -33.56
N GLU A 270 -41.50 -0.24 -33.40
CA GLU A 270 -42.15 -1.56 -33.28
C GLU A 270 -41.49 -2.36 -32.15
N LEU A 271 -42.05 -2.30 -30.95
CA LEU A 271 -42.09 -3.34 -29.91
C LEU A 271 -42.49 -2.73 -28.53
N ASN A 272 -43.75 -2.23 -28.48
CA ASN A 272 -44.42 -1.99 -27.22
C ASN A 272 -44.98 -3.31 -26.66
N GLU A 273 -44.13 -4.21 -26.17
CA GLU A 273 -44.52 -5.12 -25.10
C GLU A 273 -43.89 -4.63 -23.77
N LYS A 274 -44.76 -4.27 -22.83
CA LYS A 274 -44.42 -3.79 -21.51
C LYS A 274 -43.65 -4.85 -20.71
N ASN A 275 -42.35 -4.98 -20.93
CA ASN A 275 -41.45 -5.47 -19.91
C ASN A 275 -40.86 -4.24 -19.21
N GLU A 276 -41.27 -3.98 -17.96
CA GLU A 276 -40.70 -2.92 -17.14
C GLU A 276 -39.16 -3.16 -17.07
N SER A 277 -38.39 -2.30 -17.70
CA SER A 277 -36.93 -2.40 -17.69
C SER A 277 -36.44 -2.30 -16.23
N ILE A 278 -35.68 -3.31 -15.79
CA ILE A 278 -35.10 -3.35 -14.45
C ILE A 278 -33.94 -2.36 -14.40
N LYS A 279 -34.09 -1.24 -13.67
CA LYS A 279 -33.04 -0.24 -13.53
C LYS A 279 -32.42 -0.24 -12.14
N LEU A 280 -31.09 -0.21 -12.08
CA LEU A 280 -30.38 -0.04 -10.83
C LEU A 280 -30.49 1.41 -10.36
N ASN A 281 -30.73 1.58 -9.08
CA ASN A 281 -30.79 2.90 -8.48
C ASN A 281 -29.58 3.15 -7.56
N ARG A 282 -29.43 4.39 -7.10
CA ARG A 282 -28.32 4.78 -6.23
C ARG A 282 -28.25 3.92 -4.95
N LYS A 283 -29.37 3.46 -4.41
CA LYS A 283 -29.37 2.60 -3.20
C LYS A 283 -28.74 1.23 -3.49
N ASP A 284 -28.92 0.69 -4.70
CA ASP A 284 -28.34 -0.59 -5.08
C ASP A 284 -26.81 -0.45 -5.25
N LEU A 285 -26.33 0.63 -5.89
CA LEU A 285 -24.90 0.94 -6.01
C LEU A 285 -24.27 1.20 -4.63
N MET A 286 -25.02 1.85 -3.70
CA MET A 286 -24.51 2.02 -2.33
C MET A 286 -24.34 0.69 -1.58
N LYS A 287 -25.14 -0.35 -1.86
CA LYS A 287 -24.88 -1.69 -1.30
C LYS A 287 -23.58 -2.29 -1.84
N VAL A 288 -23.26 -2.07 -3.12
CA VAL A 288 -21.97 -2.46 -3.70
C VAL A 288 -20.83 -1.69 -3.03
N PHE A 289 -20.98 -0.36 -2.87
CA PHE A 289 -20.01 0.49 -2.19
C PHE A 289 -19.65 -0.01 -0.78
N TRP A 290 -20.66 -0.38 0.03
CA TRP A 290 -20.41 -0.88 1.38
C TRP A 290 -19.78 -2.27 1.38
N ARG A 291 -20.11 -3.15 0.43
CA ARG A 291 -19.46 -4.45 0.29
C ARG A 291 -17.99 -4.33 -0.13
N MET A 292 -17.70 -3.39 -1.00
CA MET A 292 -16.30 -3.11 -1.38
C MET A 292 -15.40 -2.72 -0.20
N GLN A 293 -15.96 -2.29 0.94
CA GLN A 293 -15.13 -1.98 2.11
C GLN A 293 -14.33 -3.21 2.61
N PHE A 294 -14.79 -4.41 2.31
CA PHE A 294 -14.13 -5.68 2.64
C PHE A 294 -13.48 -6.33 1.41
N TYR A 295 -13.29 -5.57 0.35
CA TYR A 295 -12.67 -6.07 -0.89
C TYR A 295 -11.37 -6.81 -0.65
N GLN A 296 -10.57 -7.30 -1.16
CA GLN A 296 -9.26 -7.95 -0.93
C GLN A 296 -9.24 -9.07 0.16
N LEU A 297 -10.23 -9.16 1.08
CA LEU A 297 -10.20 -10.07 2.21
C LEU A 297 -9.96 -11.54 1.79
N SER A 298 -10.65 -11.98 0.70
CA SER A 298 -10.56 -13.34 0.16
C SER A 298 -9.65 -13.46 -1.08
N TRP A 299 -8.66 -12.57 -1.21
CA TRP A 299 -7.65 -12.68 -2.25
C TRP A 299 -6.85 -13.99 -2.10
N ASN A 300 -6.59 -14.69 -3.21
CA ASN A 300 -5.89 -15.98 -3.24
C ASN A 300 -4.97 -16.06 -4.46
N TYR A 301 -4.02 -16.99 -4.47
CA TYR A 301 -3.07 -17.13 -5.57
C TYR A 301 -3.62 -17.80 -6.84
N GLU A 302 -4.74 -18.52 -6.76
CA GLU A 302 -5.30 -19.22 -7.94
C GLU A 302 -6.06 -18.27 -8.87
N ARG A 303 -7.01 -17.50 -8.32
CA ARG A 303 -7.88 -16.60 -9.10
C ARG A 303 -7.88 -15.14 -8.60
N MET A 304 -6.89 -14.80 -7.79
CA MET A 304 -6.65 -13.45 -7.24
C MET A 304 -7.85 -12.88 -6.50
N GLN A 305 -8.53 -11.89 -7.06
CA GLN A 305 -9.63 -11.14 -6.44
C GLN A 305 -11.03 -11.66 -6.83
N ASN A 306 -11.15 -12.85 -7.43
CA ASN A 306 -12.39 -13.38 -7.97
C ASN A 306 -13.56 -13.39 -6.97
N LEU A 307 -13.38 -14.01 -5.80
CA LEU A 307 -14.40 -14.10 -4.76
C LEU A 307 -14.75 -12.72 -4.19
N CYS A 308 -13.76 -11.83 -4.03
CA CYS A 308 -13.97 -10.45 -3.60
C CYS A 308 -14.85 -9.68 -4.59
N TYR A 309 -14.57 -9.86 -5.88
CA TYR A 309 -15.29 -9.22 -6.98
C TYR A 309 -16.75 -9.69 -7.05
N CYS A 310 -16.96 -11.00 -7.07
CA CYS A 310 -18.30 -11.60 -7.05
C CYS A 310 -19.09 -11.14 -5.81
N TYR A 311 -18.49 -11.25 -4.62
CA TYR A 311 -19.10 -10.79 -3.36
C TYR A 311 -19.60 -9.34 -3.44
N SER A 312 -18.81 -8.45 -4.04
CA SER A 312 -19.15 -7.03 -4.17
C SER A 312 -20.37 -6.80 -5.06
N LEU A 313 -20.52 -7.56 -6.16
CA LEU A 313 -21.62 -7.44 -7.11
C LEU A 313 -22.92 -8.16 -6.69
N ILE A 314 -22.93 -9.00 -5.67
CA ILE A 314 -24.12 -9.76 -5.24
C ILE A 314 -25.41 -8.88 -5.15
N PRO A 315 -25.40 -7.64 -4.61
CA PRO A 315 -26.60 -6.83 -4.53
C PRO A 315 -27.23 -6.52 -5.89
N VAL A 316 -26.38 -6.24 -6.88
CA VAL A 316 -26.76 -5.97 -8.27
C VAL A 316 -27.34 -7.23 -8.90
N LEU A 317 -26.58 -8.34 -8.86
CA LEU A 317 -26.97 -9.61 -9.47
C LEU A 317 -28.29 -10.14 -8.91
N LYS A 318 -28.52 -10.04 -7.59
CA LYS A 318 -29.79 -10.43 -6.96
C LYS A 318 -30.98 -9.57 -7.40
N LYS A 319 -30.77 -8.32 -7.73
CA LYS A 319 -31.82 -7.44 -8.22
C LYS A 319 -32.18 -7.79 -9.66
N LEU A 320 -31.17 -8.03 -10.50
CA LEU A 320 -31.32 -8.25 -11.92
C LEU A 320 -31.84 -9.67 -12.25
N TYR A 321 -31.29 -10.69 -11.60
CA TYR A 321 -31.60 -12.10 -11.89
C TYR A 321 -32.48 -12.72 -10.81
N LYS A 322 -33.74 -13.04 -11.17
CA LYS A 322 -34.75 -13.56 -10.22
C LYS A 322 -34.74 -15.08 -10.15
N THR A 323 -34.37 -15.79 -11.22
CA THR A 323 -34.27 -17.24 -11.21
C THR A 323 -32.94 -17.68 -10.60
N LYS A 324 -32.92 -18.85 -9.95
CA LYS A 324 -31.69 -19.41 -9.39
C LYS A 324 -30.66 -19.76 -10.47
N GLU A 325 -31.14 -20.18 -11.63
CA GLU A 325 -30.32 -20.58 -12.77
C GLU A 325 -29.58 -19.38 -13.35
N ASP A 326 -30.27 -18.26 -13.62
CA ASP A 326 -29.65 -17.08 -14.19
C ASP A 326 -28.72 -16.40 -13.19
N LEU A 327 -29.11 -16.37 -11.90
CA LEU A 327 -28.25 -15.88 -10.83
C LEU A 327 -26.97 -16.72 -10.71
N SER A 328 -27.08 -18.08 -10.81
CA SER A 328 -25.91 -18.98 -10.79
C SER A 328 -24.98 -18.69 -11.96
N LYS A 329 -25.51 -18.52 -13.17
CA LYS A 329 -24.69 -18.15 -14.36
C LYS A 329 -23.95 -16.83 -14.16
N ALA A 330 -24.64 -15.82 -13.63
CA ALA A 330 -24.04 -14.53 -13.34
C ALA A 330 -22.95 -14.61 -12.23
N LEU A 331 -23.22 -15.32 -11.14
CA LEU A 331 -22.25 -15.54 -10.06
C LEU A 331 -20.98 -16.25 -10.57
N LYS A 332 -21.12 -17.33 -11.37
CA LYS A 332 -19.98 -18.05 -11.95
C LYS A 332 -19.12 -17.16 -12.83
N ARG A 333 -19.72 -16.32 -13.70
CA ARG A 333 -19.02 -15.35 -14.54
C ARG A 333 -18.17 -14.39 -13.74
N HIS A 334 -18.65 -13.95 -12.57
CA HIS A 334 -17.90 -13.06 -11.70
C HIS A 334 -16.93 -13.76 -10.73
N MET A 335 -16.97 -15.09 -10.64
CA MET A 335 -15.98 -15.93 -9.94
C MET A 335 -14.78 -16.32 -10.82
N GLU A 336 -14.71 -15.88 -12.07
CA GLU A 336 -13.53 -16.02 -12.93
C GLU A 336 -12.37 -15.17 -12.44
N TYR A 337 -11.14 -15.49 -12.91
CA TYR A 337 -9.92 -14.76 -12.59
C TYR A 337 -10.09 -13.25 -12.72
N PHE A 338 -9.65 -12.52 -11.71
CA PHE A 338 -9.64 -11.07 -11.72
C PHE A 338 -8.57 -10.52 -10.79
N ASN A 339 -7.78 -9.54 -11.26
CA ASN A 339 -6.81 -8.84 -10.41
C ASN A 339 -6.59 -7.41 -10.91
N THR A 340 -6.81 -6.43 -10.04
CA THR A 340 -6.48 -5.02 -10.29
C THR A 340 -6.19 -4.32 -8.97
N HIS A 341 -5.77 -3.06 -9.02
CA HIS A 341 -5.57 -2.29 -7.79
C HIS A 341 -6.91 -2.02 -7.08
N GLN A 342 -6.98 -2.27 -5.79
CA GLN A 342 -8.23 -2.22 -5.00
C GLN A 342 -8.89 -0.83 -4.92
N PHE A 343 -8.14 0.27 -5.08
CA PHE A 343 -8.73 1.62 -5.11
C PHE A 343 -9.28 1.97 -6.50
N THR A 344 -8.89 1.25 -7.55
CA THR A 344 -9.40 1.44 -8.91
C THR A 344 -10.46 0.42 -9.32
N VAL A 345 -10.63 -0.67 -8.55
CA VAL A 345 -11.65 -1.70 -8.80
C VAL A 345 -13.10 -1.15 -8.90
N PRO A 346 -13.50 -0.07 -8.18
CA PRO A 346 -14.83 0.49 -8.30
C PRO A 346 -15.22 0.86 -9.72
N VAL A 347 -14.23 1.23 -10.54
CA VAL A 347 -14.44 1.55 -11.96
C VAL A 347 -14.91 0.31 -12.73
N VAL A 348 -14.27 -0.83 -12.53
CA VAL A 348 -14.65 -2.09 -13.20
C VAL A 348 -16.01 -2.58 -12.70
N LEU A 349 -16.26 -2.48 -11.40
CA LEU A 349 -17.55 -2.87 -10.79
C LEU A 349 -18.70 -2.03 -11.32
N GLY A 350 -18.49 -0.71 -11.52
CA GLY A 350 -19.51 0.18 -12.07
C GLY A 350 -19.82 -0.13 -13.52
N VAL A 351 -18.80 -0.30 -14.37
CA VAL A 351 -18.99 -0.69 -15.78
C VAL A 351 -19.73 -2.03 -15.89
N ASN A 352 -19.29 -3.04 -15.11
CA ASN A 352 -19.93 -4.35 -15.16
C ASN A 352 -21.36 -4.33 -14.58
N ALA A 353 -21.65 -3.50 -13.59
CA ALA A 353 -23.01 -3.32 -13.11
C ALA A 353 -23.96 -2.75 -14.19
N ALA A 354 -23.46 -1.79 -14.98
CA ALA A 354 -24.20 -1.25 -16.13
C ALA A 354 -24.42 -2.30 -17.22
N MET A 355 -23.39 -3.11 -17.54
CA MET A 355 -23.50 -4.17 -18.52
C MET A 355 -24.46 -5.31 -18.08
N GLU A 356 -24.43 -5.68 -16.82
CA GLU A 356 -25.35 -6.68 -16.27
C GLU A 356 -26.80 -6.16 -16.29
N GLU A 357 -27.01 -4.86 -16.03
CA GLU A 357 -28.33 -4.23 -16.17
C GLU A 357 -28.83 -4.28 -17.62
N ALA A 358 -28.00 -3.86 -18.57
CA ALA A 358 -28.31 -3.89 -19.99
C ALA A 358 -28.65 -5.32 -20.47
N ARG A 359 -27.83 -6.31 -20.06
CA ARG A 359 -28.09 -7.73 -20.37
C ARG A 359 -29.42 -8.24 -19.77
N ALA A 360 -29.73 -7.89 -18.52
CA ALA A 360 -30.96 -8.31 -17.86
C ALA A 360 -32.21 -7.72 -18.55
N ASN A 361 -32.04 -6.62 -19.27
CA ASN A 361 -33.08 -5.95 -20.06
C ASN A 361 -33.09 -6.41 -21.53
N ASN A 362 -32.53 -7.58 -21.83
CA ASN A 362 -32.48 -8.21 -23.17
C ASN A 362 -31.68 -7.46 -24.24
N GLU A 363 -30.76 -6.58 -23.86
CA GLU A 363 -29.78 -6.07 -24.81
C GLU A 363 -28.83 -7.19 -25.29
N LYS A 364 -28.30 -7.06 -26.50
CA LYS A 364 -27.39 -8.04 -27.12
C LYS A 364 -26.01 -7.99 -26.48
N ILE A 365 -25.92 -8.31 -25.19
CA ILE A 365 -24.69 -8.39 -24.41
C ILE A 365 -24.48 -9.85 -23.98
N ASP A 366 -23.45 -10.49 -24.51
CA ASP A 366 -23.08 -11.86 -24.18
C ASP A 366 -22.12 -11.95 -22.98
N ASN A 367 -21.78 -13.17 -22.56
CA ASN A 367 -20.85 -13.41 -21.45
C ASN A 367 -19.45 -12.93 -21.78
N GLU A 368 -19.02 -13.16 -23.01
CA GLU A 368 -17.70 -12.83 -23.54
C GLU A 368 -17.46 -11.32 -23.51
N MET A 369 -18.47 -10.51 -23.79
CA MET A 369 -18.38 -9.04 -23.70
C MET A 369 -18.16 -8.58 -22.26
N ILE A 370 -18.93 -9.10 -21.31
CA ILE A 370 -18.80 -8.72 -19.88
C ILE A 370 -17.42 -9.12 -19.34
N THR A 371 -17.00 -10.36 -19.61
CA THR A 371 -15.67 -10.88 -19.19
C THR A 371 -14.55 -10.14 -19.95
N GLY A 372 -14.73 -9.89 -21.24
CA GLY A 372 -13.75 -9.18 -22.07
C GLY A 372 -13.46 -7.77 -21.57
N ILE A 373 -14.47 -7.00 -21.18
CA ILE A 373 -14.28 -5.66 -20.59
C ILE A 373 -13.65 -5.75 -19.21
N LYS A 374 -14.05 -6.72 -18.38
CA LYS A 374 -13.42 -7.00 -17.08
C LYS A 374 -11.91 -7.22 -17.25
N VAL A 375 -11.51 -8.06 -18.22
CA VAL A 375 -10.10 -8.33 -18.54
C VAL A 375 -9.39 -7.11 -19.13
N ALA A 376 -10.03 -6.38 -20.03
CA ALA A 376 -9.45 -5.21 -20.69
C ALA A 376 -9.13 -4.06 -19.72
N LEU A 377 -9.89 -3.93 -18.62
CA LEU A 377 -9.68 -2.91 -17.60
C LEU A 377 -8.68 -3.34 -16.51
N MET A 378 -8.45 -4.65 -16.30
CA MET A 378 -7.57 -5.16 -15.25
C MET A 378 -6.17 -4.55 -15.30
N GLY A 379 -5.47 -4.73 -16.43
CA GLY A 379 -4.09 -4.31 -16.60
C GLY A 379 -3.88 -2.80 -16.49
N PRO A 380 -4.59 -1.98 -17.27
CA PRO A 380 -4.48 -0.53 -17.18
C PRO A 380 -4.74 0.02 -15.78
N LEU A 381 -5.77 -0.45 -15.08
CA LEU A 381 -6.12 0.02 -13.75
C LEU A 381 -5.16 -0.46 -12.67
N ALA A 382 -4.59 -1.67 -12.79
CA ALA A 382 -3.50 -2.13 -11.92
C ALA A 382 -2.23 -1.30 -12.15
N GLY A 383 -1.82 -1.13 -13.42
CA GLY A 383 -0.64 -0.37 -13.80
C GLY A 383 -0.65 1.10 -13.38
N LEU A 384 -1.83 1.62 -13.04
CA LEU A 384 -2.04 2.95 -12.51
C LEU A 384 -2.16 2.98 -10.99
N GLY A 385 -2.97 2.06 -10.48
CA GLY A 385 -3.29 2.04 -9.06
C GLY A 385 -2.06 1.78 -8.21
N ASP A 386 -1.26 0.79 -8.57
CA ASP A 386 -0.09 0.41 -7.79
C ASP A 386 0.92 1.58 -7.65
N PRO A 387 1.38 2.25 -8.72
CA PRO A 387 2.29 3.37 -8.57
C PRO A 387 1.69 4.57 -7.83
N ILE A 388 0.44 4.93 -8.11
CA ILE A 388 -0.18 6.12 -7.52
C ILE A 388 -0.47 5.89 -6.02
N PHE A 389 -1.18 4.82 -5.69
CA PHE A 389 -1.63 4.63 -4.32
C PHE A 389 -0.56 3.98 -3.44
N TRP A 390 0.10 2.91 -3.91
CA TRP A 390 1.14 2.24 -3.14
C TRP A 390 2.51 2.88 -3.29
N GLY A 391 2.86 3.36 -4.48
CA GLY A 391 4.16 3.97 -4.74
C GLY A 391 4.29 5.42 -4.29
N ILE A 392 3.18 6.18 -4.20
CA ILE A 392 3.23 7.62 -3.93
C ILE A 392 2.39 8.01 -2.72
N LEU A 393 1.07 7.87 -2.80
CA LEU A 393 0.16 8.43 -1.79
C LEU A 393 0.35 7.80 -0.41
N ARG A 394 0.45 6.46 -0.34
CA ARG A 394 0.64 5.76 0.92
C ARG A 394 2.00 6.06 1.54
N PRO A 395 3.14 5.91 0.85
CA PRO A 395 4.43 6.24 1.44
C PRO A 395 4.55 7.70 1.86
N MET A 396 4.05 8.65 1.06
CA MET A 396 4.09 10.07 1.38
C MET A 396 3.28 10.39 2.64
N THR A 397 2.04 9.91 2.72
CA THR A 397 1.18 10.16 3.89
C THR A 397 1.67 9.42 5.13
N ALA A 398 2.18 8.18 4.98
CA ALA A 398 2.78 7.42 6.05
C ALA A 398 4.06 8.09 6.58
N ALA A 399 4.89 8.61 5.69
CA ALA A 399 6.11 9.33 6.03
C ALA A 399 5.82 10.62 6.82
N ILE A 400 4.82 11.41 6.39
CA ILE A 400 4.36 12.59 7.13
C ILE A 400 3.85 12.19 8.53
N GLY A 401 3.00 11.16 8.58
CA GLY A 401 2.48 10.64 9.84
C GLY A 401 3.56 10.13 10.78
N ALA A 402 4.51 9.34 10.24
CA ALA A 402 5.64 8.83 11.01
C ALA A 402 6.54 9.95 11.53
N GLY A 403 6.83 10.99 10.71
CA GLY A 403 7.63 12.13 11.14
C GLY A 403 7.05 12.88 12.33
N ILE A 404 5.74 13.06 12.36
CA ILE A 404 5.03 13.65 13.51
C ILE A 404 5.08 12.72 14.73
N ALA A 405 5.03 11.41 14.49
CA ALA A 405 4.93 10.37 15.50
C ALA A 405 6.27 9.98 16.15
N LEU A 406 7.42 10.31 15.57
CA LEU A 406 8.75 9.97 16.11
C LEU A 406 8.97 10.47 17.56
N GLY A 407 8.39 11.62 17.91
CA GLY A 407 8.39 12.16 19.28
C GLY A 407 7.32 11.56 20.21
N GLY A 408 6.54 10.57 19.76
CA GLY A 408 5.44 9.98 20.50
C GLY A 408 4.10 10.74 20.36
N ASN A 409 3.99 11.63 19.36
CA ASN A 409 2.76 12.39 19.12
C ASN A 409 1.74 11.55 18.35
N ILE A 410 0.60 11.26 18.99
CA ILE A 410 -0.50 10.45 18.42
C ILE A 410 -1.18 11.11 17.20
N ALA A 411 -1.00 12.41 16.99
CA ALA A 411 -1.52 13.09 15.81
C ALA A 411 -0.96 12.49 14.50
N GLY A 412 0.26 11.95 14.52
CA GLY A 412 0.88 11.31 13.35
C GLY A 412 0.08 10.14 12.81
N PRO A 413 -0.17 9.07 13.58
CA PRO A 413 -1.04 7.96 13.17
C PRO A 413 -2.45 8.40 12.75
N ILE A 414 -3.06 9.35 13.47
CA ILE A 414 -4.41 9.85 13.17
C ILE A 414 -4.44 10.55 11.83
N ILE A 415 -3.50 11.44 11.54
CA ILE A 415 -3.43 12.18 10.27
C ILE A 415 -3.23 11.19 9.11
N PHE A 416 -2.29 10.25 9.23
CA PHE A 416 -2.09 9.22 8.23
C PHE A 416 -3.37 8.43 7.96
N PHE A 417 -4.02 7.94 9.03
CA PHE A 417 -5.24 7.13 8.94
C PHE A 417 -6.38 7.90 8.26
N ILE A 418 -6.59 9.16 8.65
CA ILE A 418 -7.67 10.00 8.10
C ILE A 418 -7.43 10.30 6.62
N ILE A 419 -6.26 10.78 6.25
CA ILE A 419 -5.97 11.20 4.87
C ILE A 419 -6.14 10.03 3.90
N ILE A 420 -5.52 8.89 4.18
CA ILE A 420 -5.56 7.75 3.25
C ILE A 420 -6.97 7.16 3.13
N ASN A 421 -7.74 7.13 4.23
CA ASN A 421 -9.11 6.63 4.20
C ASN A 421 -10.10 7.60 3.52
N ILE A 422 -9.92 8.91 3.64
CA ILE A 422 -10.71 9.89 2.88
C ILE A 422 -10.48 9.69 1.39
N ILE A 423 -9.22 9.62 0.95
CA ILE A 423 -8.87 9.38 -0.46
C ILE A 423 -9.52 8.08 -0.96
N ARG A 424 -9.40 7.00 -0.19
CA ARG A 424 -10.00 5.70 -0.49
C ARG A 424 -11.53 5.79 -0.67
N LEU A 425 -12.23 6.44 0.25
CA LEU A 425 -13.69 6.56 0.20
C LEU A 425 -14.15 7.40 -1.01
N ILE A 426 -13.46 8.50 -1.29
CA ILE A 426 -13.72 9.35 -2.45
C ILE A 426 -13.55 8.55 -3.75
N MET A 427 -12.42 7.86 -3.90
CA MET A 427 -12.14 7.05 -5.09
C MET A 427 -13.16 5.93 -5.29
N ARG A 428 -13.58 5.28 -4.22
CA ARG A 428 -14.60 4.21 -4.29
C ARG A 428 -15.97 4.73 -4.67
N TYR A 429 -16.38 5.82 -4.06
CA TYR A 429 -17.70 6.38 -4.32
C TYR A 429 -17.79 6.91 -5.75
N TYR A 430 -16.92 7.83 -6.12
CA TYR A 430 -16.96 8.45 -7.44
C TYR A 430 -16.57 7.46 -8.55
N GLY A 431 -15.57 6.58 -8.30
CA GLY A 431 -15.20 5.54 -9.23
C GLY A 431 -16.36 4.61 -9.60
N LEU A 432 -17.18 4.19 -8.62
CA LEU A 432 -18.35 3.36 -8.86
C LEU A 432 -19.47 4.11 -9.61
N ILE A 433 -19.84 5.30 -9.15
CA ILE A 433 -20.99 6.03 -9.70
C ILE A 433 -20.72 6.54 -11.11
N ILE A 434 -19.54 7.13 -11.34
CA ILE A 434 -19.18 7.69 -12.64
C ILE A 434 -19.05 6.56 -13.67
N SER A 435 -18.40 5.47 -13.33
CA SER A 435 -18.20 4.36 -14.26
C SER A 435 -19.50 3.61 -14.59
N TYR A 436 -20.42 3.48 -13.63
CA TYR A 436 -21.76 2.97 -13.92
C TYR A 436 -22.51 3.87 -14.92
N ASN A 437 -22.51 5.19 -14.72
CA ASN A 437 -23.20 6.13 -15.59
C ASN A 437 -22.57 6.23 -16.99
N GLN A 438 -21.25 6.08 -17.11
CA GLN A 438 -20.53 6.14 -18.39
C GLN A 438 -20.48 4.78 -19.11
N GLY A 439 -20.68 3.68 -18.39
CA GLY A 439 -20.60 2.35 -18.95
C GLY A 439 -19.28 2.12 -19.69
N VAL A 440 -19.37 1.58 -20.90
CA VAL A 440 -18.22 1.21 -21.74
C VAL A 440 -17.37 2.42 -22.18
N ASN A 441 -17.95 3.63 -22.27
CA ASN A 441 -17.23 4.84 -22.68
C ASN A 441 -16.12 5.24 -21.68
N MET A 442 -16.16 4.72 -20.44
CA MET A 442 -15.12 4.94 -19.43
C MET A 442 -13.75 4.41 -19.86
N ILE A 443 -13.69 3.38 -20.72
CA ILE A 443 -12.44 2.75 -21.17
C ILE A 443 -11.55 3.74 -21.94
N THR A 444 -12.14 4.51 -22.84
CA THR A 444 -11.41 5.51 -23.65
C THR A 444 -10.91 6.65 -22.78
N SER A 445 -11.77 7.15 -21.86
CA SER A 445 -11.41 8.24 -20.96
C SER A 445 -10.22 7.88 -20.06
N ILE A 446 -10.17 6.65 -19.55
CA ILE A 446 -9.05 6.18 -18.72
C ILE A 446 -7.74 6.18 -19.50
N LYS A 447 -7.72 5.63 -20.71
CA LYS A 447 -6.49 5.53 -21.53
C LYS A 447 -5.84 6.89 -21.80
N ASP A 448 -6.64 7.94 -21.98
CA ASP A 448 -6.14 9.28 -22.34
C ASP A 448 -5.66 10.10 -21.12
N ILE A 449 -6.35 9.97 -19.99
CA ILE A 449 -6.08 10.80 -18.79
C ILE A 449 -4.94 10.22 -17.95
N MET A 450 -4.82 8.92 -17.91
CA MET A 450 -3.96 8.20 -16.97
C MET A 450 -2.46 8.45 -17.12
N PRO A 451 -1.86 8.44 -18.32
CA PRO A 451 -0.44 8.74 -18.46
C PRO A 451 -0.08 10.14 -17.95
N LYS A 452 -1.03 11.08 -18.08
CA LYS A 452 -0.87 12.47 -17.64
C LYS A 452 -0.85 12.57 -16.12
N ILE A 453 -1.80 11.90 -15.45
CA ILE A 453 -1.83 11.84 -13.99
C ILE A 453 -0.55 11.18 -13.46
N MET A 454 -0.11 10.06 -14.07
CA MET A 454 1.11 9.36 -13.64
C MET A 454 2.34 10.26 -13.65
N LYS A 455 2.59 10.97 -14.75
CA LYS A 455 3.74 11.87 -14.85
C LYS A 455 3.66 12.98 -13.79
N THR A 456 2.48 13.62 -13.66
CA THR A 456 2.26 14.72 -12.69
C THR A 456 2.50 14.27 -11.25
N VAL A 457 1.92 13.14 -10.85
CA VAL A 457 2.05 12.63 -9.48
C VAL A 457 3.47 12.10 -9.22
N THR A 458 4.18 11.60 -10.25
CA THR A 458 5.58 11.18 -10.13
C THR A 458 6.51 12.36 -9.82
N VAL A 459 6.25 13.56 -10.37
CA VAL A 459 7.01 14.77 -10.02
C VAL A 459 6.91 15.06 -8.52
N LEU A 460 5.68 15.07 -7.98
CA LEU A 460 5.45 15.23 -6.54
C LEU A 460 6.20 14.16 -5.74
N ALA A 461 6.07 12.90 -6.14
CA ALA A 461 6.67 11.77 -5.43
C ALA A 461 8.19 11.84 -5.38
N TYR A 462 8.83 12.09 -6.52
CA TYR A 462 10.29 12.21 -6.57
C TYR A 462 10.78 13.39 -5.73
N THR A 463 10.11 14.55 -5.78
CA THR A 463 10.48 15.72 -4.97
C THR A 463 10.40 15.39 -3.46
N VAL A 464 9.28 14.82 -3.02
CA VAL A 464 9.11 14.45 -1.60
C VAL A 464 10.12 13.38 -1.20
N MET A 465 10.33 12.35 -2.02
CA MET A 465 11.23 11.23 -1.70
C MET A 465 12.68 11.68 -1.61
N GLY A 466 13.14 12.55 -2.51
CA GLY A 466 14.49 13.14 -2.41
C GLY A 466 14.71 13.83 -1.07
N GLY A 467 13.74 14.61 -0.62
CA GLY A 467 13.80 15.25 0.69
C GLY A 467 13.74 14.27 1.86
N LEU A 468 12.98 13.18 1.75
CA LEU A 468 12.93 12.14 2.79
C LEU A 468 14.26 11.42 2.95
N VAL A 469 14.97 11.14 1.86
CA VAL A 469 16.32 10.56 1.88
C VAL A 469 17.28 11.45 2.68
N ALA A 470 17.24 12.76 2.43
CA ALA A 470 18.08 13.71 3.16
C ALA A 470 17.73 13.84 4.65
N LYS A 471 16.43 13.75 4.99
CA LYS A 471 15.96 14.07 6.35
C LYS A 471 15.96 12.90 7.32
N TRP A 472 15.67 11.70 6.82
CA TRP A 472 15.41 10.55 7.69
C TRP A 472 16.35 9.37 7.53
N THR A 473 17.31 9.45 6.62
CA THR A 473 18.37 8.47 6.57
C THR A 473 19.56 8.99 7.36
N VAL A 474 19.92 8.27 8.42
CA VAL A 474 21.05 8.64 9.28
C VAL A 474 22.17 7.63 9.06
N ILE A 475 23.30 8.12 8.53
CA ILE A 475 24.56 7.39 8.41
C ILE A 475 25.65 8.29 8.97
N ASN A 476 26.30 7.86 10.04
CA ASN A 476 27.37 8.62 10.67
C ASN A 476 28.68 7.82 10.67
N VAL A 477 29.73 8.40 10.09
CA VAL A 477 31.08 7.83 9.98
C VAL A 477 32.04 8.63 10.85
N PRO A 478 32.15 8.31 12.16
CA PRO A 478 32.96 9.08 13.11
C PRO A 478 34.47 8.79 13.01
N VAL A 479 34.92 8.07 11.98
CA VAL A 479 36.32 7.73 11.78
C VAL A 479 37.17 9.00 11.76
N ARG A 480 38.20 9.05 12.60
CA ARG A 480 39.13 10.19 12.70
C ARG A 480 40.10 10.13 11.56
N LEU A 481 40.24 11.25 10.81
CA LEU A 481 41.24 11.41 9.75
C LEU A 481 42.54 11.98 10.32
N TYR A 482 42.42 13.14 11.00
CA TYR A 482 43.55 13.80 11.64
C TYR A 482 43.04 14.72 12.77
N SER A 483 44.00 15.12 13.61
CA SER A 483 43.74 16.10 14.69
C SER A 483 44.80 17.18 14.68
N TYR A 484 44.40 18.43 14.85
CA TYR A 484 45.32 19.56 14.97
C TYR A 484 44.94 20.48 16.12
N ARG A 485 45.86 21.27 16.60
CA ARG A 485 45.61 22.25 17.66
C ARG A 485 45.37 23.63 17.04
N SER A 486 44.24 24.25 17.41
CA SER A 486 43.92 25.63 17.07
C SER A 486 43.45 26.34 18.33
N ASN A 487 44.02 27.50 18.65
CA ASN A 487 43.73 28.29 19.86
C ASN A 487 43.75 27.48 21.16
N GLY A 488 44.78 26.56 21.30
CA GLY A 488 44.92 25.71 22.46
C GLY A 488 43.96 24.53 22.59
N LYS A 489 42.95 24.42 21.72
CA LYS A 489 41.97 23.31 21.69
C LYS A 489 42.37 22.29 20.61
N LEU A 490 42.24 21.00 20.97
CA LEU A 490 42.42 19.90 20.02
C LEU A 490 41.18 19.79 19.14
N ILE A 491 41.29 20.05 17.85
CA ILE A 491 40.24 19.87 16.86
C ILE A 491 40.52 18.55 16.14
N THR A 492 39.55 17.63 16.20
CA THR A 492 39.60 16.34 15.50
C THR A 492 38.68 16.42 14.29
N VAL A 493 39.26 16.13 13.12
CA VAL A 493 38.52 16.08 11.86
C VAL A 493 38.12 14.65 11.57
N THR A 494 36.82 14.42 11.34
CA THR A 494 36.28 13.10 11.03
C THR A 494 35.94 12.96 9.54
N VAL A 495 35.80 11.71 9.08
CA VAL A 495 35.32 11.41 7.72
C VAL A 495 33.97 12.06 7.48
N GLN A 496 33.05 11.99 8.44
CA GLN A 496 31.72 12.60 8.34
C GLN A 496 31.81 14.12 8.05
N GLN A 497 32.65 14.84 8.79
CA GLN A 497 32.82 16.28 8.59
C GLN A 497 33.34 16.64 7.20
N GLN A 498 34.22 15.82 6.63
CA GLN A 498 34.72 16.06 5.28
C GLN A 498 33.65 15.74 4.21
N LEU A 499 32.88 14.69 4.42
CA LEU A 499 31.75 14.36 3.54
C LEU A 499 30.69 15.47 3.57
N ASP A 500 30.35 15.96 4.77
CA ASP A 500 29.35 17.03 4.95
C ASP A 500 29.85 18.38 4.40
N ALA A 501 31.16 18.61 4.37
CA ALA A 501 31.75 19.79 3.73
C ALA A 501 31.62 19.77 2.18
N ILE A 502 31.63 18.56 1.58
CA ILE A 502 31.37 18.39 0.14
C ILE A 502 29.87 18.52 -0.13
N MET A 503 29.08 17.69 0.51
CA MET A 503 27.62 17.69 0.40
C MET A 503 27.01 16.98 1.63
N PRO A 504 26.26 17.68 2.48
CA PRO A 504 25.57 17.05 3.59
C PRO A 504 24.64 15.93 3.09
N ASN A 505 24.51 14.87 3.88
CA ASN A 505 23.70 13.68 3.53
C ASN A 505 24.13 12.95 2.24
N MET A 506 25.39 13.08 1.80
CA MET A 506 25.88 12.40 0.61
C MET A 506 25.82 10.86 0.74
N LEU A 507 26.18 10.31 1.91
CA LEU A 507 26.10 8.87 2.16
C LEU A 507 24.66 8.32 2.04
N PRO A 508 23.64 8.89 2.68
CA PRO A 508 22.24 8.57 2.43
C PRO A 508 21.86 8.50 0.95
N LEU A 509 22.29 9.49 0.18
CA LEU A 509 22.04 9.54 -1.27
C LEU A 509 22.71 8.37 -2.00
N CYS A 510 24.01 8.16 -1.77
CA CYS A 510 24.81 7.09 -2.39
C CYS A 510 24.21 5.71 -2.05
N PHE A 511 23.87 5.46 -0.78
CA PHE A 511 23.26 4.21 -0.35
C PHE A 511 21.89 3.98 -1.00
N THR A 512 21.06 5.01 -1.14
CA THR A 512 19.76 4.91 -1.80
C THR A 512 19.95 4.48 -3.27
N PHE A 513 20.86 5.10 -4.01
CA PHE A 513 21.14 4.71 -5.40
C PHE A 513 21.83 3.35 -5.52
N PHE A 514 22.67 2.99 -4.57
CA PHE A 514 23.31 1.67 -4.53
C PHE A 514 22.25 0.57 -4.34
N ILE A 515 21.33 0.72 -3.39
CA ILE A 515 20.23 -0.23 -3.19
C ILE A 515 19.30 -0.23 -4.41
N TYR A 516 18.98 0.93 -4.98
CA TYR A 516 18.21 1.02 -6.22
C TYR A 516 18.87 0.22 -7.37
N TYR A 517 20.18 0.30 -7.50
CA TYR A 517 20.95 -0.49 -8.48
C TYR A 517 20.83 -2.00 -8.21
N LEU A 518 20.97 -2.45 -6.94
CA LEU A 518 20.81 -3.86 -6.57
C LEU A 518 19.39 -4.37 -6.88
N LEU A 519 18.37 -3.61 -6.55
CA LEU A 519 16.98 -3.96 -6.85
C LEU A 519 16.73 -4.06 -8.36
N ARG A 520 17.32 -3.18 -9.17
CA ARG A 520 17.28 -3.29 -10.64
C ARG A 520 17.98 -4.54 -11.18
N LYS A 521 18.98 -5.05 -10.47
CA LYS A 521 19.61 -6.35 -10.74
C LYS A 521 18.80 -7.53 -10.23
N LYS A 522 17.54 -7.30 -9.81
CA LYS A 522 16.62 -8.32 -9.27
C LYS A 522 17.08 -8.95 -7.94
N VAL A 523 17.94 -8.30 -7.18
CA VAL A 523 18.25 -8.73 -5.81
C VAL A 523 17.00 -8.53 -4.96
N PRO A 524 16.53 -9.55 -4.23
CA PRO A 524 15.35 -9.43 -3.37
C PRO A 524 15.52 -8.34 -2.31
N PRO A 525 14.49 -7.50 -2.04
CA PRO A 525 14.56 -6.46 -1.02
C PRO A 525 14.96 -6.97 0.37
N VAL A 526 14.52 -8.17 0.73
CA VAL A 526 14.87 -8.83 1.99
C VAL A 526 16.38 -9.06 2.12
N LEU A 527 17.05 -9.47 1.04
CA LEU A 527 18.50 -9.63 1.04
C LEU A 527 19.23 -8.27 1.19
N CYS A 528 18.69 -7.20 0.60
CA CYS A 528 19.21 -5.85 0.80
C CYS A 528 19.09 -5.43 2.28
N ILE A 529 17.94 -5.70 2.92
CA ILE A 529 17.72 -5.42 4.35
C ILE A 529 18.73 -6.19 5.20
N ILE A 530 18.84 -7.51 5.00
CA ILE A 530 19.80 -8.36 5.74
C ILE A 530 21.23 -7.87 5.53
N GLY A 531 21.62 -7.55 4.29
CA GLY A 531 22.94 -7.00 3.96
C GLY A 531 23.23 -5.70 4.70
N LEU A 532 22.27 -4.77 4.78
CA LEU A 532 22.39 -3.54 5.55
C LEU A 532 22.47 -3.77 7.06
N MET A 533 21.72 -4.74 7.60
CA MET A 533 21.83 -5.12 9.01
C MET A 533 23.25 -5.66 9.34
N ILE A 534 23.77 -6.54 8.50
CA ILE A 534 25.14 -7.06 8.63
C ILE A 534 26.16 -5.92 8.52
N LEU A 535 25.98 -5.02 7.56
CA LEU A 535 26.84 -3.83 7.39
C LEU A 535 26.84 -2.95 8.65
N GLY A 536 25.67 -2.72 9.25
CA GLY A 536 25.56 -1.97 10.52
C GLY A 536 26.28 -2.63 11.66
N ILE A 537 26.17 -3.97 11.81
CA ILE A 537 26.88 -4.74 12.86
C ILE A 537 28.40 -4.67 12.63
N ILE A 538 28.86 -4.93 11.43
CA ILE A 538 30.29 -4.88 11.06
C ILE A 538 30.81 -3.46 11.24
N GLY A 539 30.15 -2.46 10.66
CA GLY A 539 30.54 -1.06 10.73
C GLY A 539 30.66 -0.54 12.16
N TYR A 540 29.68 -0.90 13.02
CA TYR A 540 29.75 -0.58 14.45
C TYR A 540 30.90 -1.30 15.16
N SER A 541 31.09 -2.61 14.89
CA SER A 541 32.14 -3.43 15.53
C SER A 541 33.54 -2.90 15.24
N PHE A 542 33.77 -2.38 14.04
CA PHE A 542 35.05 -1.76 13.65
C PHE A 542 35.13 -0.24 13.94
N GLY A 543 34.11 0.34 14.59
CA GLY A 543 34.07 1.78 14.87
C GLY A 543 33.94 2.69 13.64
N ILE A 544 33.54 2.11 12.49
CA ILE A 544 33.35 2.85 11.23
C ILE A 544 32.02 3.58 11.24
N LEU A 545 30.99 2.97 11.81
CA LEU A 545 29.62 3.51 11.90
C LEU A 545 29.21 3.71 13.37
N LYS A 546 28.38 4.75 13.61
CA LYS A 546 27.89 5.07 14.95
C LYS A 546 26.44 5.56 14.90
#